data_35f374d82c323cfbe60cad4f2df368fb
#
_entry.id   35f374d82c323cfbe60cad4f2df368fb
#
_cell.length_a   1.000
_cell.length_b   1.000
_cell.length_c   1.000
_cell.angle_alpha   90.00
_cell.angle_beta   90.00
_cell.angle_gamma   90.00
#
_symmetry.space_group_name_H-M   'P 1'
#
loop_
_entity.id
_entity.type
_entity.pdbx_description
1 polymer ?
#
loop_
_entity_poly.entity_id
_entity_poly.type
_entity_poly.pdbx_seq_one_letter_code
_entity_poly.pdbx_strand_id
1 'polypeptide(L)'
;CELIDFWRFNVAFARQILAEQPVSSRGVWNRTDYRPLEGFVYAITPFNFTAIAGNLPTAAALMGNTVVWKPSPTQMFAAYLTMQLLEAAGLPAGVINLVAGDGKAVSDVVLADRRMAGIHFTGSTATFQHLWREVGTHIDRYDTYPRLVGETGGKDFVVAHPSAHPDVLRTALIRGAFDYQGQKCSAASRAFIARSVWQKMGDDFLGATEALRYGDISDLSNFGGALIDDRAFAKNVKAIERAKGAAGVTVAAGGEYDDSEGYFVKPTVLLSDDPADEAFATEYFGPILAVHVYPDEDYGRILDVVDAGARYALTGAVIADDRSAVLQAQRRLRHAAGNFYVNDKPTGAVVGQQPFGGSRASGTNDKAGSALNLLRWTSARSIKETFVPPTDHEYPHMEA
;
A
#
# COMPACT_ATOMS: atom_id res chain seq x y z
N CYS A 1 -9.85 9.13 12.40
CA CYS A 1 -11.04 8.36 11.97
C CYS A 1 -10.64 7.02 11.34
N GLU A 2 -9.74 6.99 10.35
CA GLU A 2 -9.40 5.79 9.56
C GLU A 2 -8.91 4.60 10.41
N LEU A 3 -8.09 4.81 11.45
CA LEU A 3 -7.68 3.74 12.35
C LEU A 3 -8.87 3.11 13.10
N ILE A 4 -9.84 3.92 13.51
CA ILE A 4 -11.07 3.45 14.14
C ILE A 4 -11.88 2.60 13.16
N ASP A 5 -11.91 3.00 11.89
CA ASP A 5 -12.61 2.25 10.84
C ASP A 5 -11.92 0.91 10.57
N PHE A 6 -10.57 0.87 10.51
CA PHE A 6 -9.84 -0.41 10.46
C PHE A 6 -10.25 -1.35 11.58
N TRP A 7 -10.28 -0.87 12.83
CA TRP A 7 -10.65 -1.71 13.96
C TRP A 7 -12.08 -2.21 13.90
N ARG A 8 -13.04 -1.34 13.56
CA ARG A 8 -14.46 -1.70 13.44
C ARG A 8 -14.71 -2.70 12.32
N PHE A 9 -14.17 -2.43 11.13
CA PHE A 9 -14.33 -3.33 9.99
C PHE A 9 -13.60 -4.66 10.19
N ASN A 10 -12.39 -4.65 10.75
CA ASN A 10 -11.68 -5.89 11.04
C ASN A 10 -12.45 -6.78 12.03
N VAL A 11 -13.08 -6.22 13.07
CA VAL A 11 -13.95 -6.99 13.98
C VAL A 11 -15.13 -7.61 13.22
N ALA A 12 -15.76 -6.85 12.32
CA ALA A 12 -16.84 -7.38 11.49
C ALA A 12 -16.38 -8.51 10.57
N PHE A 13 -15.23 -8.35 9.90
CA PHE A 13 -14.62 -9.37 9.04
C PHE A 13 -14.18 -10.61 9.82
N ALA A 14 -13.60 -10.44 11.02
CA ALA A 14 -13.25 -11.58 11.88
C ALA A 14 -14.48 -12.42 12.24
N ARG A 15 -15.60 -11.77 12.58
CA ARG A 15 -16.88 -12.47 12.83
C ARG A 15 -17.36 -13.25 11.59
N GLN A 16 -17.25 -12.67 10.40
CA GLN A 16 -17.61 -13.36 9.15
C GLN A 16 -16.74 -14.60 8.93
N ILE A 17 -15.42 -14.47 9.07
CA ILE A 17 -14.48 -15.61 8.93
C ILE A 17 -14.83 -16.72 9.91
N LEU A 18 -15.02 -16.40 11.19
CA LEU A 18 -15.31 -17.40 12.23
C LEU A 18 -16.67 -18.07 12.06
N ALA A 19 -17.61 -17.41 11.42
CA ALA A 19 -18.94 -17.95 11.12
C ALA A 19 -18.93 -18.91 9.92
N GLU A 20 -17.91 -18.88 9.06
CA GLU A 20 -17.81 -19.73 7.89
C GLU A 20 -17.40 -21.15 8.32
N GLN A 21 -18.34 -22.12 8.21
CA GLN A 21 -18.16 -23.46 8.66
C GLN A 21 -18.49 -24.47 7.57
N PRO A 22 -17.82 -25.65 7.55
CA PRO A 22 -18.05 -26.67 6.55
C PRO A 22 -19.40 -27.37 6.75
N VAL A 23 -19.90 -28.00 5.67
CA VAL A 23 -21.14 -28.80 5.71
C VAL A 23 -20.95 -30.03 6.57
N SER A 24 -21.95 -30.34 7.40
CA SER A 24 -22.03 -31.58 8.20
C SER A 24 -23.05 -32.55 7.61
N SER A 25 -22.77 -33.86 7.68
CA SER A 25 -23.71 -34.91 7.31
C SER A 25 -24.39 -35.52 8.55
N ARG A 26 -25.42 -36.32 8.33
CA ARG A 26 -26.12 -36.97 9.43
C ARG A 26 -25.16 -37.83 10.27
N GLY A 27 -25.15 -37.65 11.58
CA GLY A 27 -24.29 -38.36 12.53
C GLY A 27 -22.83 -37.89 12.55
N VAL A 28 -22.52 -36.81 11.85
CA VAL A 28 -21.18 -36.22 11.80
C VAL A 28 -21.29 -34.71 12.00
N TRP A 29 -20.40 -34.16 12.81
CA TRP A 29 -20.21 -32.74 12.94
C TRP A 29 -18.84 -32.34 12.39
N ASN A 30 -18.83 -31.56 11.32
CA ASN A 30 -17.64 -30.95 10.74
C ASN A 30 -17.55 -29.50 11.18
N ARG A 31 -16.37 -29.07 11.61
CA ARG A 31 -16.10 -27.67 11.98
C ARG A 31 -14.68 -27.26 11.65
N THR A 32 -14.49 -25.98 11.41
CA THR A 32 -13.19 -25.35 11.30
C THR A 32 -12.86 -24.60 12.59
N ASP A 33 -11.69 -24.88 13.14
CA ASP A 33 -11.09 -24.14 14.22
C ASP A 33 -10.04 -23.18 13.61
N TYR A 34 -10.36 -21.89 13.58
CA TYR A 34 -9.48 -20.85 13.07
C TYR A 34 -8.45 -20.47 14.13
N ARG A 35 -7.44 -21.31 14.30
CA ARG A 35 -6.37 -21.10 15.28
C ARG A 35 -5.49 -19.90 14.88
N PRO A 36 -4.84 -19.19 15.83
CA PRO A 36 -3.70 -18.32 15.54
C PRO A 36 -2.56 -19.15 14.92
N LEU A 37 -1.57 -18.46 14.39
CA LEU A 37 -0.32 -19.07 13.95
C LEU A 37 0.43 -19.64 15.18
N GLU A 38 1.20 -20.68 14.98
CA GLU A 38 2.05 -21.23 16.03
C GLU A 38 3.35 -20.42 16.11
N GLY A 39 3.39 -19.49 17.07
CA GLY A 39 4.48 -18.54 17.23
C GLY A 39 4.00 -17.10 17.35
N PHE A 40 4.80 -16.14 16.86
CA PHE A 40 4.46 -14.72 16.89
C PHE A 40 4.58 -14.06 15.51
N VAL A 41 3.89 -12.93 15.35
CA VAL A 41 3.94 -12.10 14.13
C VAL A 41 4.85 -10.90 14.36
N TYR A 42 5.73 -10.64 13.40
CA TYR A 42 6.59 -9.45 13.38
C TYR A 42 5.91 -8.36 12.53
N ALA A 43 5.36 -7.33 13.17
CA ALA A 43 4.74 -6.19 12.52
C ALA A 43 5.75 -5.04 12.38
N ILE A 44 6.05 -4.66 11.14
CA ILE A 44 6.95 -3.54 10.81
C ILE A 44 6.13 -2.47 10.11
N THR A 45 6.06 -1.27 10.69
CA THR A 45 5.12 -0.25 10.23
C THR A 45 5.79 1.04 9.78
N PRO A 46 5.19 1.73 8.77
CA PRO A 46 5.77 2.88 8.13
C PRO A 46 5.59 4.16 8.94
N PHE A 47 6.20 5.26 8.48
CA PHE A 47 6.06 6.56 9.13
C PHE A 47 4.85 7.37 8.67
N ASN A 48 4.35 7.12 7.46
CA ASN A 48 3.48 8.05 6.76
C ASN A 48 2.00 7.98 7.17
N PHE A 49 1.53 6.85 7.75
CA PHE A 49 0.14 6.70 8.18
C PHE A 49 0.01 6.02 9.54
N THR A 50 -0.48 6.76 10.53
CA THR A 50 -0.81 6.21 11.86
C THR A 50 -1.87 5.11 11.78
N ALA A 51 -2.84 5.24 10.87
CA ALA A 51 -3.87 4.23 10.65
C ALA A 51 -3.27 2.88 10.20
N ILE A 52 -2.34 2.89 9.26
CA ILE A 52 -1.63 1.69 8.81
C ILE A 52 -0.74 1.14 9.93
N ALA A 53 -0.01 2.02 10.62
CA ALA A 53 0.87 1.61 11.71
C ALA A 53 0.11 0.93 12.86
N GLY A 54 -1.08 1.40 13.19
CA GLY A 54 -1.94 0.76 14.20
C GLY A 54 -2.66 -0.50 13.67
N ASN A 55 -2.99 -0.54 12.38
CA ASN A 55 -3.70 -1.68 11.80
C ASN A 55 -2.84 -2.95 11.72
N LEU A 56 -1.56 -2.85 11.34
CA LEU A 56 -0.72 -4.04 11.14
C LEU A 56 -0.63 -4.93 12.39
N PRO A 57 -0.23 -4.42 13.56
CA PRO A 57 -0.16 -5.25 14.76
C PRO A 57 -1.53 -5.70 15.24
N THR A 58 -2.55 -4.82 15.16
CA THR A 58 -3.88 -5.13 15.70
C THR A 58 -4.66 -6.12 14.83
N ALA A 59 -4.46 -6.15 13.50
CA ALA A 59 -5.06 -7.15 12.62
C ALA A 59 -4.58 -8.57 12.97
N ALA A 60 -3.28 -8.75 13.20
CA ALA A 60 -2.73 -10.03 13.61
C ALA A 60 -3.17 -10.42 15.03
N ALA A 61 -3.17 -9.47 15.97
CA ALA A 61 -3.61 -9.69 17.35
C ALA A 61 -5.11 -10.07 17.44
N LEU A 62 -5.95 -9.43 16.63
CA LEU A 62 -7.38 -9.74 16.56
C LEU A 62 -7.66 -11.20 16.18
N MET A 63 -6.79 -11.80 15.37
CA MET A 63 -6.88 -13.21 14.97
C MET A 63 -6.18 -14.15 15.95
N GLY A 64 -5.83 -13.67 17.17
CA GLY A 64 -5.31 -14.45 18.28
C GLY A 64 -3.78 -14.56 18.36
N ASN A 65 -3.04 -13.83 17.52
CA ASN A 65 -1.58 -13.90 17.54
C ASN A 65 -0.96 -12.94 18.56
N THR A 66 0.19 -13.30 19.09
CA THR A 66 1.09 -12.37 19.76
C THR A 66 1.94 -11.64 18.71
N VAL A 67 2.28 -10.38 18.99
CA VAL A 67 2.92 -9.50 18.02
C VAL A 67 4.12 -8.79 18.63
N VAL A 68 5.23 -8.80 17.89
CA VAL A 68 6.35 -7.87 18.09
C VAL A 68 6.15 -6.72 17.10
N TRP A 69 5.89 -5.52 17.60
CA TRP A 69 5.62 -4.34 16.78
C TRP A 69 6.81 -3.39 16.76
N LYS A 70 7.40 -3.23 15.59
CA LYS A 70 8.53 -2.31 15.34
C LYS A 70 8.08 -1.19 14.39
N PRO A 71 7.69 -0.02 14.88
CA PRO A 71 7.35 1.13 14.03
C PRO A 71 8.60 1.80 13.46
N SER A 72 8.41 2.61 12.41
CA SER A 72 9.45 3.53 11.95
C SER A 72 9.91 4.44 13.10
N PRO A 73 11.21 4.71 13.25
CA PRO A 73 11.71 5.64 14.28
C PRO A 73 11.03 7.01 14.22
N THR A 74 10.76 7.51 13.02
CA THR A 74 10.12 8.82 12.80
C THR A 74 8.62 8.84 13.12
N GLN A 75 8.00 7.68 13.44
CA GLN A 75 6.62 7.56 13.90
C GLN A 75 6.51 7.04 15.34
N MET A 76 7.61 6.92 16.07
CA MET A 76 7.64 6.30 17.40
C MET A 76 6.67 6.99 18.38
N PHE A 77 6.54 8.31 18.32
CA PHE A 77 5.64 9.06 19.20
C PHE A 77 4.16 8.65 19.01
N ALA A 78 3.69 8.61 17.75
CA ALA A 78 2.32 8.19 17.45
C ALA A 78 2.10 6.69 17.77
N ALA A 79 3.09 5.84 17.54
CA ALA A 79 3.03 4.43 17.89
C ALA A 79 2.95 4.21 19.40
N TYR A 80 3.72 4.95 20.18
CA TYR A 80 3.68 4.91 21.63
C TYR A 80 2.30 5.33 22.18
N LEU A 81 1.73 6.44 21.69
CA LEU A 81 0.39 6.87 22.08
C LEU A 81 -0.69 5.85 21.67
N THR A 82 -0.53 5.21 20.51
CA THR A 82 -1.42 4.14 20.07
C THR A 82 -1.34 2.94 21.00
N MET A 83 -0.14 2.56 21.45
CA MET A 83 0.04 1.46 22.41
C MET A 83 -0.60 1.79 23.76
N GLN A 84 -0.41 3.01 24.28
CA GLN A 84 -1.07 3.47 25.51
C GLN A 84 -2.61 3.42 25.38
N LEU A 85 -3.15 3.82 24.22
CA LEU A 85 -4.60 3.73 23.96
C LEU A 85 -5.08 2.28 24.00
N LEU A 86 -4.35 1.34 23.40
CA LEU A 86 -4.70 -0.08 23.42
C LEU A 86 -4.64 -0.67 24.84
N GLU A 87 -3.63 -0.32 25.63
CA GLU A 87 -3.50 -0.73 27.03
C GLU A 87 -4.65 -0.16 27.88
N ALA A 88 -4.98 1.13 27.72
CA ALA A 88 -6.09 1.75 28.40
C ALA A 88 -7.45 1.16 28.01
N ALA A 89 -7.57 0.65 26.77
CA ALA A 89 -8.74 -0.09 26.29
C ALA A 89 -8.81 -1.55 26.80
N GLY A 90 -7.80 -2.02 27.56
CA GLY A 90 -7.78 -3.35 28.16
C GLY A 90 -7.05 -4.41 27.33
N LEU A 91 -6.18 -4.03 26.41
CA LEU A 91 -5.31 -5.00 25.71
C LEU A 91 -4.45 -5.73 26.75
N PRO A 92 -4.51 -7.08 26.85
CA PRO A 92 -3.69 -7.81 27.80
C PRO A 92 -2.19 -7.65 27.51
N ALA A 93 -1.40 -7.58 28.57
CA ALA A 93 0.05 -7.51 28.47
C ALA A 93 0.62 -8.71 27.68
N GLY A 94 1.59 -8.44 26.80
CA GLY A 94 2.26 -9.46 25.99
C GLY A 94 1.55 -9.81 24.68
N VAL A 95 0.33 -9.32 24.44
CA VAL A 95 -0.35 -9.54 23.13
C VAL A 95 0.32 -8.73 22.03
N ILE A 96 0.52 -7.43 22.24
CA ILE A 96 1.31 -6.57 21.33
C ILE A 96 2.47 -6.00 22.14
N ASN A 97 3.69 -6.18 21.63
CA ASN A 97 4.91 -5.76 22.29
C ASN A 97 5.61 -4.72 21.41
N LEU A 98 5.51 -3.44 21.79
CA LEU A 98 6.13 -2.32 21.08
C LEU A 98 7.64 -2.32 21.35
N VAL A 99 8.45 -2.34 20.29
CA VAL A 99 9.91 -2.34 20.36
C VAL A 99 10.47 -1.12 19.62
N ALA A 100 11.15 -0.26 20.36
CA ALA A 100 11.93 0.85 19.82
C ALA A 100 13.35 0.35 19.44
N GLY A 101 13.95 0.97 18.43
CA GLY A 101 15.34 0.69 18.07
C GLY A 101 15.63 0.73 16.58
N ASP A 102 16.88 0.48 16.25
CA ASP A 102 17.33 0.35 14.86
C ASP A 102 16.66 -0.83 14.17
N GLY A 103 16.23 -0.60 12.92
CA GLY A 103 15.46 -1.58 12.17
C GLY A 103 16.23 -2.87 11.90
N LYS A 104 17.53 -2.76 11.59
CA LYS A 104 18.36 -3.93 11.34
C LYS A 104 18.61 -4.71 12.62
N ALA A 105 19.02 -4.04 13.70
CA ALA A 105 19.31 -4.67 14.98
C ALA A 105 18.11 -5.46 15.53
N VAL A 106 16.90 -4.87 15.48
CA VAL A 106 15.67 -5.57 15.91
C VAL A 106 15.36 -6.73 14.98
N SER A 107 15.46 -6.54 13.66
CA SER A 107 15.16 -7.60 12.69
C SER A 107 16.13 -8.77 12.79
N ASP A 108 17.43 -8.53 13.03
CA ASP A 108 18.44 -9.59 13.19
C ASP A 108 18.05 -10.55 14.35
N VAL A 109 17.53 -10.00 15.47
CA VAL A 109 17.09 -10.80 16.61
C VAL A 109 15.77 -11.55 16.29
N VAL A 110 14.78 -10.84 15.73
CA VAL A 110 13.45 -11.39 15.46
C VAL A 110 13.51 -12.50 14.41
N LEU A 111 14.25 -12.28 13.32
CA LEU A 111 14.39 -13.26 12.23
C LEU A 111 15.23 -14.48 12.63
N ALA A 112 16.03 -14.38 13.70
CA ALA A 112 16.76 -15.51 14.24
C ALA A 112 15.92 -16.43 15.14
N ASP A 113 14.78 -15.97 15.64
CA ASP A 113 13.90 -16.76 16.52
C ASP A 113 13.08 -17.78 15.70
N ARG A 114 13.20 -19.06 16.05
CA ARG A 114 12.50 -20.16 15.38
C ARG A 114 10.97 -20.05 15.42
N ARG A 115 10.42 -19.34 16.42
CA ARG A 115 8.98 -19.13 16.62
C ARG A 115 8.39 -17.99 15.81
N MET A 116 9.15 -17.29 14.99
CA MET A 116 8.64 -16.24 14.11
C MET A 116 7.75 -16.90 13.04
N ALA A 117 6.44 -16.71 13.17
CA ALA A 117 5.43 -17.37 12.34
C ALA A 117 4.89 -16.50 11.19
N GLY A 118 5.23 -15.20 11.17
CA GLY A 118 4.85 -14.32 10.09
C GLY A 118 5.41 -12.91 10.21
N ILE A 119 5.45 -12.22 9.07
CA ILE A 119 5.85 -10.80 8.96
C ILE A 119 4.69 -10.03 8.35
N HIS A 120 4.22 -8.99 9.05
CA HIS A 120 3.27 -8.01 8.54
C HIS A 120 4.00 -6.69 8.32
N PHE A 121 4.25 -6.36 7.07
CA PHE A 121 5.16 -5.29 6.67
C PHE A 121 4.48 -4.21 5.85
N THR A 122 4.75 -2.96 6.16
CA THR A 122 4.57 -1.84 5.24
C THR A 122 5.80 -0.94 5.31
N GLY A 123 6.43 -0.68 4.16
CA GLY A 123 7.65 0.11 4.08
C GLY A 123 8.32 0.03 2.70
N SER A 124 9.65 0.17 2.65
CA SER A 124 10.36 0.17 1.38
C SER A 124 10.40 -1.21 0.71
N THR A 125 10.29 -1.23 -0.62
CA THR A 125 10.41 -2.46 -1.41
C THR A 125 11.72 -3.20 -1.16
N ALA A 126 12.84 -2.47 -1.04
CA ALA A 126 14.14 -3.06 -0.78
C ALA A 126 14.20 -3.78 0.58
N THR A 127 13.60 -3.19 1.61
CA THR A 127 13.52 -3.81 2.94
C THR A 127 12.68 -5.09 2.90
N PHE A 128 11.51 -5.05 2.24
CA PHE A 128 10.67 -6.25 2.14
C PHE A 128 11.34 -7.39 1.36
N GLN A 129 12.04 -7.05 0.29
CA GLN A 129 12.83 -8.03 -0.47
C GLN A 129 14.00 -8.62 0.34
N HIS A 130 14.60 -7.83 1.22
CA HIS A 130 15.62 -8.32 2.16
C HIS A 130 14.99 -9.29 3.17
N LEU A 131 13.89 -8.91 3.83
CA LEU A 131 13.17 -9.77 4.77
C LEU A 131 12.74 -11.10 4.11
N TRP A 132 12.25 -11.04 2.88
CA TRP A 132 11.86 -12.23 2.12
C TRP A 132 13.04 -13.16 1.86
N ARG A 133 14.20 -12.59 1.46
CA ARG A 133 15.43 -13.39 1.24
C ARG A 133 15.93 -14.03 2.54
N GLU A 134 15.95 -13.27 3.64
CA GLU A 134 16.38 -13.80 4.94
C GLU A 134 15.52 -14.97 5.40
N VAL A 135 14.19 -14.83 5.33
CA VAL A 135 13.27 -15.93 5.65
C VAL A 135 13.48 -17.12 4.71
N GLY A 136 13.59 -16.89 3.40
CA GLY A 136 13.76 -17.96 2.42
C GLY A 136 15.10 -18.68 2.54
N THR A 137 16.18 -17.96 2.83
CA THR A 137 17.52 -18.54 3.00
C THR A 137 17.62 -19.43 4.25
N HIS A 138 16.84 -19.10 5.29
CA HIS A 138 16.89 -19.81 6.58
C HIS A 138 15.56 -20.49 6.90
N ILE A 139 14.86 -20.97 5.87
CA ILE A 139 13.50 -21.51 6.01
C ILE A 139 13.41 -22.74 6.94
N ASP A 140 14.46 -23.50 7.04
CA ASP A 140 14.61 -24.68 7.89
C ASP A 140 14.77 -24.34 9.38
N ARG A 141 15.04 -23.07 9.72
CA ARG A 141 15.14 -22.59 11.10
C ARG A 141 13.79 -22.57 11.81
N TYR A 142 12.70 -22.26 11.06
CA TYR A 142 11.42 -21.94 11.66
C TYR A 142 10.57 -23.15 11.96
N ASP A 143 9.83 -23.12 13.08
CA ASP A 143 8.90 -24.17 13.49
C ASP A 143 7.74 -24.35 12.50
N THR A 144 7.37 -23.28 11.81
CA THR A 144 6.35 -23.28 10.74
C THR A 144 6.85 -22.48 9.54
N TYR A 145 6.22 -22.60 8.38
CA TYR A 145 6.51 -21.70 7.25
C TYR A 145 5.97 -20.30 7.53
N PRO A 146 6.84 -19.29 7.75
CA PRO A 146 6.39 -17.95 8.08
C PRO A 146 5.55 -17.33 6.97
N ARG A 147 4.46 -16.66 7.33
CA ARG A 147 3.64 -15.93 6.36
C ARG A 147 4.21 -14.55 6.14
N LEU A 148 4.46 -14.20 4.88
CA LEU A 148 4.96 -12.90 4.49
C LEU A 148 3.82 -12.10 3.85
N VAL A 149 3.41 -11.03 4.51
CA VAL A 149 2.40 -10.07 4.05
C VAL A 149 3.07 -8.72 3.98
N GLY A 150 3.15 -8.15 2.79
CA GLY A 150 3.86 -6.91 2.57
C GLY A 150 3.14 -5.96 1.63
N GLU A 151 3.12 -4.69 2.04
CA GLU A 151 2.76 -3.56 1.21
C GLU A 151 3.99 -2.66 1.09
N THR A 152 4.39 -2.34 -0.14
CA THR A 152 5.60 -1.58 -0.38
C THR A 152 5.34 -0.36 -1.26
N GLY A 153 6.37 0.18 -1.91
CA GLY A 153 6.26 1.36 -2.72
C GLY A 153 5.34 1.24 -3.95
N GLY A 154 5.12 2.35 -4.58
CA GLY A 154 4.34 2.50 -5.80
C GLY A 154 5.02 3.43 -6.80
N LYS A 155 4.60 3.35 -8.05
CA LYS A 155 4.85 4.34 -9.11
C LYS A 155 3.54 4.52 -9.86
N ASP A 156 2.61 5.14 -9.16
CA ASP A 156 1.20 5.09 -9.49
C ASP A 156 0.86 6.06 -10.62
N PHE A 157 -0.01 5.61 -11.50
CA PHE A 157 -0.28 6.30 -12.75
C PHE A 157 -1.63 7.00 -12.77
N VAL A 158 -1.70 8.07 -13.54
CA VAL A 158 -2.94 8.66 -14.04
C VAL A 158 -2.88 8.66 -15.56
N VAL A 159 -3.88 8.07 -16.22
CA VAL A 159 -4.02 8.12 -17.69
C VAL A 159 -5.25 8.94 -18.04
N ALA A 160 -5.07 10.01 -18.80
CA ALA A 160 -6.18 10.85 -19.29
C ALA A 160 -6.42 10.59 -20.76
N HIS A 161 -7.59 10.01 -21.08
CA HIS A 161 -8.10 9.82 -22.44
C HIS A 161 -8.48 11.17 -23.07
N PRO A 162 -8.51 11.34 -24.42
CA PRO A 162 -8.99 12.57 -25.08
C PRO A 162 -10.37 13.06 -24.63
N SER A 163 -11.23 12.18 -24.12
CA SER A 163 -12.54 12.54 -23.54
C SER A 163 -12.49 12.97 -22.06
N ALA A 164 -11.30 13.05 -21.45
CA ALA A 164 -11.18 13.41 -20.04
C ALA A 164 -11.66 14.85 -19.78
N HIS A 165 -12.42 15.05 -18.70
CA HIS A 165 -12.80 16.39 -18.28
C HIS A 165 -11.57 17.11 -17.67
N PRO A 166 -11.18 18.29 -18.22
CA PRO A 166 -9.95 18.99 -17.79
C PRO A 166 -9.89 19.29 -16.28
N ASP A 167 -10.98 19.79 -15.69
CA ASP A 167 -11.01 20.16 -14.27
C ASP A 167 -10.95 18.94 -13.34
N VAL A 168 -11.57 17.83 -13.74
CA VAL A 168 -11.48 16.55 -13.01
C VAL A 168 -10.04 16.07 -13.00
N LEU A 169 -9.39 16.08 -14.16
CA LEU A 169 -7.99 15.68 -14.29
C LEU A 169 -7.07 16.59 -13.46
N ARG A 170 -7.19 17.93 -13.60
CA ARG A 170 -6.40 18.90 -12.84
C ARG A 170 -6.51 18.62 -11.33
N THR A 171 -7.72 18.46 -10.82
CA THR A 171 -7.97 18.19 -9.41
C THR A 171 -7.39 16.86 -8.96
N ALA A 172 -7.55 15.82 -9.77
CA ALA A 172 -7.01 14.49 -9.49
C ALA A 172 -5.47 14.49 -9.44
N LEU A 173 -4.81 15.22 -10.33
CA LEU A 173 -3.35 15.35 -10.35
C LEU A 173 -2.84 16.11 -9.13
N ILE A 174 -3.40 17.30 -8.82
CA ILE A 174 -2.98 18.11 -7.67
C ILE A 174 -3.16 17.33 -6.36
N ARG A 175 -4.35 16.84 -6.09
CA ARG A 175 -4.64 16.08 -4.86
C ARG A 175 -3.93 14.72 -4.83
N GLY A 176 -3.77 14.08 -5.97
CA GLY A 176 -3.13 12.77 -6.06
C GLY A 176 -1.62 12.82 -5.87
N ALA A 177 -0.95 13.84 -6.40
CA ALA A 177 0.51 13.92 -6.40
C ALA A 177 1.08 14.69 -5.20
N PHE A 178 0.40 15.77 -4.76
CA PHE A 178 1.01 16.75 -3.86
C PHE A 178 0.42 16.77 -2.45
N ASP A 179 -0.78 16.20 -2.23
CA ASP A 179 -1.34 16.03 -0.91
C ASP A 179 -0.39 15.20 -0.03
N TYR A 180 -0.18 15.65 1.21
CA TYR A 180 0.77 15.03 2.15
C TYR A 180 2.21 14.94 1.59
N GLN A 181 2.64 15.94 0.84
CA GLN A 181 3.97 16.05 0.19
C GLN A 181 4.31 14.85 -0.72
N GLY A 182 3.30 14.18 -1.29
CA GLY A 182 3.51 12.97 -2.08
C GLY A 182 4.09 11.78 -1.30
N GLN A 183 4.11 11.83 0.04
CA GLN A 183 4.64 10.76 0.89
C GLN A 183 3.61 9.64 1.12
N LYS A 184 2.96 9.23 0.04
CA LYS A 184 2.01 8.13 0.00
C LYS A 184 2.52 7.08 -0.98
N CYS A 185 2.47 5.81 -0.59
CA CYS A 185 2.78 4.71 -1.51
C CYS A 185 1.88 4.72 -2.76
N SER A 186 0.67 5.30 -2.64
CA SER A 186 -0.34 5.42 -3.69
C SER A 186 -0.41 6.81 -4.35
N ALA A 187 0.54 7.71 -4.09
CA ALA A 187 0.53 9.04 -4.70
C ALA A 187 0.66 8.96 -6.23
N ALA A 188 -0.10 9.78 -6.95
CA ALA A 188 0.13 9.96 -8.37
C ALA A 188 1.56 10.45 -8.61
N SER A 189 2.36 9.68 -9.28
CA SER A 189 3.78 10.00 -9.50
C SER A 189 4.19 9.97 -10.97
N ARG A 190 3.29 9.49 -11.85
CA ARG A 190 3.41 9.58 -13.31
C ARG A 190 2.03 9.80 -13.93
N ALA A 191 1.94 10.72 -14.88
CA ALA A 191 0.72 11.02 -15.61
C ALA A 191 0.97 10.95 -17.13
N PHE A 192 0.01 10.37 -17.85
CA PHE A 192 0.00 10.24 -19.29
C PHE A 192 -1.25 10.94 -19.79
N ILE A 193 -1.09 12.06 -20.51
CA ILE A 193 -2.20 12.98 -20.81
C ILE A 193 -2.33 13.14 -22.31
N ALA A 194 -3.54 12.94 -22.85
CA ALA A 194 -3.83 13.20 -24.24
C ALA A 194 -3.56 14.66 -24.61
N ARG A 195 -2.96 14.91 -25.75
CA ARG A 195 -2.54 16.25 -26.20
C ARG A 195 -3.68 17.27 -26.19
N SER A 196 -4.85 16.88 -26.67
CA SER A 196 -6.02 17.78 -26.70
C SER A 196 -6.52 18.17 -25.31
N VAL A 197 -6.32 17.32 -24.30
CA VAL A 197 -6.65 17.61 -22.89
C VAL A 197 -5.59 18.51 -22.28
N TRP A 198 -4.30 18.20 -22.50
CA TRP A 198 -3.19 19.03 -22.02
C TRP A 198 -3.27 20.47 -22.53
N GLN A 199 -3.59 20.66 -23.80
CA GLN A 199 -3.77 22.00 -24.39
C GLN A 199 -4.87 22.83 -23.70
N LYS A 200 -5.85 22.19 -23.07
CA LYS A 200 -6.96 22.87 -22.38
C LYS A 200 -6.68 23.19 -20.94
N MET A 201 -5.81 22.42 -20.26
CA MET A 201 -5.66 22.54 -18.80
C MET A 201 -4.21 22.66 -18.31
N GLY A 202 -3.22 22.47 -19.20
CA GLY A 202 -1.81 22.41 -18.82
C GLY A 202 -1.34 23.67 -18.11
N ASP A 203 -1.61 24.85 -18.66
CA ASP A 203 -1.20 26.14 -18.06
C ASP A 203 -1.90 26.36 -16.71
N ASP A 204 -3.20 26.08 -16.62
CA ASP A 204 -3.96 26.18 -15.37
C ASP A 204 -3.45 25.20 -14.31
N PHE A 205 -3.09 23.97 -14.71
CA PHE A 205 -2.52 22.98 -13.82
C PHE A 205 -1.15 23.41 -13.29
N LEU A 206 -0.27 23.88 -14.16
CA LEU A 206 1.07 24.37 -13.78
C LEU A 206 0.95 25.59 -12.87
N GLY A 207 0.13 26.58 -13.23
CA GLY A 207 -0.11 27.76 -12.40
C GLY A 207 -0.71 27.42 -11.03
N ALA A 208 -1.67 26.49 -10.98
CA ALA A 208 -2.23 26.02 -9.71
C ALA A 208 -1.19 25.26 -8.86
N THR A 209 -0.29 24.50 -9.49
CA THR A 209 0.80 23.81 -8.79
C THR A 209 1.80 24.77 -8.18
N GLU A 210 2.21 25.81 -8.92
CA GLU A 210 3.09 26.86 -8.41
C GLU A 210 2.47 27.64 -7.24
N ALA A 211 1.16 27.81 -7.23
CA ALA A 211 0.42 28.52 -6.19
C ALA A 211 0.24 27.69 -4.89
N LEU A 212 0.56 26.40 -4.89
CA LEU A 212 0.44 25.57 -3.70
C LEU A 212 1.43 26.02 -2.61
N ARG A 213 0.90 26.28 -1.42
CA ARG A 213 1.70 26.69 -0.27
C ARG A 213 2.04 25.49 0.59
N TYR A 214 3.32 25.30 0.84
CA TYR A 214 3.86 24.40 1.83
C TYR A 214 4.46 25.21 2.98
N GLY A 215 4.20 24.80 4.21
CA GLY A 215 4.64 25.54 5.40
C GLY A 215 4.33 24.79 6.68
N ASP A 216 4.21 25.53 7.78
CA ASP A 216 3.83 24.98 9.07
C ASP A 216 2.44 24.32 8.98
N ILE A 217 2.34 23.05 9.37
CA ILE A 217 1.09 22.26 9.33
C ILE A 217 0.05 22.72 10.35
N SER A 218 0.41 23.55 11.33
CA SER A 218 -0.54 24.19 12.25
C SER A 218 -1.35 25.30 11.57
N ASP A 219 -0.84 25.88 10.49
CA ASP A 219 -1.57 26.80 9.61
C ASP A 219 -2.33 25.99 8.55
N LEU A 220 -3.63 25.80 8.77
CA LEU A 220 -4.51 25.04 7.87
C LEU A 220 -4.71 25.67 6.48
N SER A 221 -4.17 26.86 6.21
CA SER A 221 -4.13 27.43 4.87
C SER A 221 -3.00 26.86 3.99
N ASN A 222 -2.03 26.15 4.59
CA ASN A 222 -1.01 25.44 3.85
C ASN A 222 -1.54 24.13 3.29
N PHE A 223 -1.24 23.85 2.03
CA PHE A 223 -1.64 22.62 1.36
C PHE A 223 -0.81 21.42 1.83
N GLY A 224 0.43 21.64 2.23
CA GLY A 224 1.35 20.63 2.72
C GLY A 224 2.43 21.20 3.63
N GLY A 225 3.29 20.32 4.15
CA GLY A 225 4.39 20.63 5.06
C GLY A 225 5.75 20.16 4.55
N ALA A 226 6.68 19.97 5.49
CA ALA A 226 8.01 19.43 5.22
C ALA A 226 7.98 17.92 4.95
N LEU A 227 9.00 17.40 4.27
CA LEU A 227 9.28 15.97 4.19
C LEU A 227 9.70 15.42 5.57
N ILE A 228 9.61 14.11 5.74
CA ILE A 228 9.76 13.46 7.05
C ILE A 228 11.17 13.57 7.65
N ASP A 229 12.22 13.52 6.83
CA ASP A 229 13.60 13.55 7.29
C ASP A 229 14.58 14.05 6.20
N ASP A 230 15.84 14.22 6.58
CA ASP A 230 16.96 14.64 5.72
C ASP A 230 17.19 13.68 4.53
N ARG A 231 17.00 12.38 4.73
CA ARG A 231 17.19 11.37 3.68
C ARG A 231 16.10 11.46 2.61
N ALA A 232 14.86 11.69 3.02
CA ALA A 232 13.75 11.94 2.11
C ALA A 232 13.98 13.23 1.32
N PHE A 233 14.44 14.28 1.99
CA PHE A 233 14.81 15.56 1.35
C PHE A 233 15.94 15.37 0.32
N ALA A 234 17.07 14.80 0.73
CA ALA A 234 18.21 14.56 -0.16
C ALA A 234 17.85 13.73 -1.40
N LYS A 235 16.99 12.70 -1.23
CA LYS A 235 16.49 11.88 -2.33
C LYS A 235 15.69 12.70 -3.35
N ASN A 236 14.81 13.59 -2.88
CA ASN A 236 14.00 14.43 -3.75
C ASN A 236 14.81 15.53 -4.43
N VAL A 237 15.73 16.16 -3.71
CA VAL A 237 16.69 17.12 -4.29
C VAL A 237 17.49 16.46 -5.41
N LYS A 238 18.04 15.27 -5.17
CA LYS A 238 18.78 14.51 -6.20
C LYS A 238 17.92 14.23 -7.43
N ALA A 239 16.65 13.91 -7.28
CA ALA A 239 15.73 13.66 -8.38
C ALA A 239 15.47 14.95 -9.21
N ILE A 240 15.26 16.09 -8.54
CA ILE A 240 15.06 17.38 -9.17
C ILE A 240 16.32 17.82 -9.93
N GLU A 241 17.49 17.73 -9.31
CA GLU A 241 18.76 18.13 -9.95
C GLU A 241 19.11 17.23 -11.15
N ARG A 242 18.85 15.91 -11.04
CA ARG A 242 18.92 15.03 -12.20
C ARG A 242 18.00 15.50 -13.33
N ALA A 243 16.75 15.81 -13.02
CA ALA A 243 15.77 16.23 -14.02
C ALA A 243 16.18 17.55 -14.71
N LYS A 244 16.72 18.53 -13.97
CA LYS A 244 17.25 19.79 -14.52
C LYS A 244 18.38 19.56 -15.53
N GLY A 245 19.17 18.51 -15.33
CA GLY A 245 20.30 18.13 -16.23
C GLY A 245 19.96 17.12 -17.32
N ALA A 246 18.75 16.55 -17.34
CA ALA A 246 18.38 15.49 -18.28
C ALA A 246 17.87 16.06 -19.61
N ALA A 247 18.40 15.54 -20.72
CA ALA A 247 17.89 15.88 -22.05
C ALA A 247 16.42 15.41 -22.22
N GLY A 248 15.56 16.26 -22.77
CA GLY A 248 14.13 15.92 -23.00
C GLY A 248 13.26 15.95 -21.74
N VAL A 249 13.78 16.41 -20.61
CA VAL A 249 13.01 16.64 -19.38
C VAL A 249 13.00 18.13 -19.05
N THR A 250 11.84 18.68 -18.76
CA THR A 250 11.66 20.08 -18.35
C THR A 250 11.02 20.11 -16.97
N VAL A 251 11.59 20.87 -16.04
CA VAL A 251 10.91 21.24 -14.78
C VAL A 251 9.89 22.32 -15.14
N ALA A 252 8.63 21.91 -15.30
CA ALA A 252 7.56 22.78 -15.81
C ALA A 252 6.90 23.61 -14.69
N ALA A 253 6.97 23.13 -13.43
CA ALA A 253 6.53 23.83 -12.23
C ALA A 253 7.37 23.40 -11.04
N GLY A 254 7.57 24.26 -10.05
CA GLY A 254 8.34 23.99 -8.84
C GLY A 254 9.84 23.82 -9.09
N GLY A 255 10.44 22.76 -8.57
CA GLY A 255 11.88 22.48 -8.69
C GLY A 255 12.73 23.24 -7.67
N GLU A 256 12.12 23.89 -6.68
CA GLU A 256 12.77 24.57 -5.57
C GLU A 256 12.67 23.74 -4.28
N TYR A 257 13.65 23.93 -3.42
CA TYR A 257 13.72 23.24 -2.14
C TYR A 257 14.52 24.06 -1.13
N ASP A 258 14.21 23.89 0.17
CA ASP A 258 14.85 24.62 1.26
C ASP A 258 14.87 23.74 2.52
N ASP A 259 16.02 23.66 3.18
CA ASP A 259 16.23 22.92 4.45
C ASP A 259 16.65 23.86 5.61
N SER A 260 16.53 25.17 5.45
CA SER A 260 16.94 26.15 6.46
C SER A 260 16.06 26.11 7.73
N GLU A 261 14.77 25.85 7.60
CA GLU A 261 13.80 25.73 8.71
C GLU A 261 13.15 24.35 8.79
N GLY A 262 13.23 23.58 7.72
CA GLY A 262 12.62 22.25 7.59
C GLY A 262 12.85 21.71 6.19
N TYR A 263 12.61 20.43 6.00
CA TYR A 263 12.88 19.73 4.74
C TYR A 263 11.81 19.99 3.68
N PHE A 264 11.72 21.24 3.21
CA PHE A 264 10.70 21.67 2.26
C PHE A 264 11.14 21.41 0.81
N VAL A 265 10.27 20.74 0.05
CA VAL A 265 10.39 20.57 -1.40
C VAL A 265 9.09 21.05 -2.01
N LYS A 266 9.16 22.02 -2.93
CA LYS A 266 7.96 22.51 -3.62
C LYS A 266 7.34 21.44 -4.50
N PRO A 267 6.00 21.41 -4.65
CA PRO A 267 5.33 20.63 -5.67
C PRO A 267 6.00 20.81 -7.03
N THR A 268 6.46 19.71 -7.62
CA THR A 268 7.29 19.75 -8.82
C THR A 268 6.67 18.91 -9.94
N VAL A 269 6.52 19.50 -11.11
CA VAL A 269 6.07 18.83 -12.33
C VAL A 269 7.24 18.69 -13.30
N LEU A 270 7.55 17.46 -13.66
CA LEU A 270 8.56 17.10 -14.68
C LEU A 270 7.85 16.72 -15.98
N LEU A 271 7.96 17.55 -17.01
CA LEU A 271 7.48 17.24 -18.35
C LEU A 271 8.57 16.49 -19.10
N SER A 272 8.24 15.32 -19.70
CA SER A 272 9.18 14.57 -20.52
C SER A 272 8.53 14.07 -21.81
N ASP A 273 9.26 14.19 -22.91
CA ASP A 273 8.88 13.62 -24.19
C ASP A 273 9.10 12.10 -24.26
N ASP A 274 10.00 11.56 -23.41
CA ASP A 274 10.28 10.14 -23.31
C ASP A 274 9.57 9.52 -22.10
N PRO A 275 8.55 8.67 -22.29
CA PRO A 275 7.88 7.96 -21.21
C PRO A 275 8.74 6.85 -20.56
N ALA A 276 9.94 6.58 -21.09
CA ALA A 276 10.92 5.65 -20.49
C ALA A 276 11.94 6.36 -19.59
N ASP A 277 11.88 7.69 -19.43
CA ASP A 277 12.75 8.41 -18.51
C ASP A 277 12.63 7.86 -17.09
N GLU A 278 13.72 7.92 -16.31
CA GLU A 278 13.79 7.46 -14.92
C GLU A 278 12.63 7.98 -14.07
N ALA A 279 12.18 9.22 -14.32
CA ALA A 279 11.08 9.83 -13.57
C ALA A 279 9.75 9.05 -13.68
N PHE A 280 9.55 8.19 -14.68
CA PHE A 280 8.36 7.33 -14.79
C PHE A 280 8.53 5.95 -14.14
N ALA A 281 9.74 5.56 -13.76
CA ALA A 281 10.03 4.23 -13.21
C ALA A 281 10.44 4.26 -11.73
N THR A 282 11.13 5.31 -11.29
CA THR A 282 11.71 5.43 -9.95
C THR A 282 10.75 6.11 -8.98
N GLU A 283 10.51 5.48 -7.83
CA GLU A 283 9.73 6.05 -6.72
C GLU A 283 10.58 7.05 -5.93
N TYR A 284 10.22 8.32 -5.98
CA TYR A 284 10.89 9.38 -5.20
C TYR A 284 10.30 9.55 -3.80
N PHE A 285 9.03 9.22 -3.60
CA PHE A 285 8.29 9.36 -2.35
C PHE A 285 8.27 10.80 -1.82
N GLY A 286 7.95 11.72 -2.72
CA GLY A 286 7.91 13.15 -2.48
C GLY A 286 7.04 13.86 -3.51
N PRO A 287 6.94 15.19 -3.47
CA PRO A 287 5.99 15.95 -4.27
C PRO A 287 6.49 16.18 -5.71
N ILE A 288 6.79 15.09 -6.42
CA ILE A 288 7.30 15.09 -7.80
C ILE A 288 6.38 14.26 -8.69
N LEU A 289 5.79 14.88 -9.69
CA LEU A 289 4.95 14.26 -10.71
C LEU A 289 5.63 14.32 -12.07
N ALA A 290 5.88 13.17 -12.69
CA ALA A 290 6.31 13.08 -14.08
C ALA A 290 5.08 13.08 -15.01
N VAL A 291 5.12 13.88 -16.07
CA VAL A 291 4.04 14.03 -17.06
C VAL A 291 4.56 13.75 -18.45
N HIS A 292 3.87 12.90 -19.19
CA HIS A 292 4.07 12.64 -20.61
C HIS A 292 2.80 12.99 -21.38
N VAL A 293 2.94 13.86 -22.40
CA VAL A 293 1.83 14.28 -23.27
C VAL A 293 1.88 13.47 -24.55
N TYR A 294 0.87 12.64 -24.79
CA TYR A 294 0.82 11.74 -25.93
C TYR A 294 -0.20 12.21 -27.00
N PRO A 295 -0.02 11.85 -28.31
CA PRO A 295 -1.01 12.09 -29.36
C PRO A 295 -2.32 11.37 -29.07
N ASP A 296 -3.46 12.01 -29.33
CA ASP A 296 -4.80 11.52 -28.96
C ASP A 296 -5.10 10.12 -29.52
N GLU A 297 -4.61 9.81 -30.72
CA GLU A 297 -4.73 8.53 -31.41
C GLU A 297 -3.96 7.39 -30.74
N ASP A 298 -2.97 7.73 -29.91
CA ASP A 298 -2.04 6.77 -29.29
C ASP A 298 -2.56 6.16 -27.98
N TYR A 299 -3.81 6.43 -27.57
CA TYR A 299 -4.34 5.95 -26.29
C TYR A 299 -4.09 4.46 -26.04
N GLY A 300 -4.36 3.61 -27.04
CA GLY A 300 -4.11 2.18 -26.93
C GLY A 300 -2.64 1.84 -26.65
N ARG A 301 -1.70 2.49 -27.35
CA ARG A 301 -0.26 2.30 -27.17
C ARG A 301 0.21 2.78 -25.79
N ILE A 302 -0.35 3.89 -25.31
CA ILE A 302 0.00 4.45 -24.02
C ILE A 302 -0.36 3.51 -22.86
N LEU A 303 -1.46 2.76 -22.95
CA LEU A 303 -1.82 1.77 -21.95
C LEU A 303 -0.74 0.68 -21.82
N ASP A 304 -0.12 0.25 -22.93
CA ASP A 304 0.98 -0.71 -22.92
C ASP A 304 2.26 -0.11 -22.28
N VAL A 305 2.55 1.16 -22.60
CA VAL A 305 3.65 1.90 -21.99
C VAL A 305 3.46 2.01 -20.46
N VAL A 306 2.24 2.30 -20.02
CA VAL A 306 1.91 2.39 -18.59
C VAL A 306 2.10 1.05 -17.87
N ASP A 307 1.64 -0.05 -18.50
CA ASP A 307 1.76 -1.40 -17.93
C ASP A 307 3.22 -1.86 -17.80
N ALA A 308 4.04 -1.55 -18.81
CA ALA A 308 5.44 -1.96 -18.87
C ALA A 308 6.39 -0.98 -18.14
N GLY A 309 6.02 0.28 -18.00
CA GLY A 309 6.91 1.38 -17.60
C GLY A 309 7.34 1.41 -16.14
N ALA A 310 6.78 0.56 -15.28
CA ALA A 310 7.20 0.47 -13.89
C ALA A 310 7.06 -0.96 -13.35
N ARG A 311 7.98 -1.32 -12.45
CA ARG A 311 7.94 -2.62 -11.75
C ARG A 311 6.83 -2.71 -10.68
N TYR A 312 6.16 -1.63 -10.36
CA TYR A 312 5.14 -1.49 -9.34
C TYR A 312 3.74 -1.71 -9.92
N ALA A 313 2.80 -2.11 -9.06
CA ALA A 313 1.38 -2.25 -9.39
C ALA A 313 0.50 -2.03 -8.15
N LEU A 314 0.65 -0.86 -7.50
CA LEU A 314 -0.12 -0.53 -6.31
C LEU A 314 -1.46 0.09 -6.68
N THR A 315 -1.44 1.30 -7.22
CA THR A 315 -2.66 2.00 -7.63
C THR A 315 -2.55 2.61 -9.03
N GLY A 316 -3.69 2.95 -9.60
CA GLY A 316 -3.75 3.67 -10.86
C GLY A 316 -5.12 4.26 -11.12
N ALA A 317 -5.17 5.32 -11.92
CA ALA A 317 -6.40 5.99 -12.30
C ALA A 317 -6.50 6.22 -13.80
N VAL A 318 -7.74 6.18 -14.30
CA VAL A 318 -8.09 6.57 -15.67
C VAL A 318 -9.16 7.65 -15.61
N ILE A 319 -8.89 8.76 -16.30
CA ILE A 319 -9.83 9.88 -16.43
C ILE A 319 -10.38 9.85 -17.86
N ALA A 320 -11.67 9.57 -18.01
CA ALA A 320 -12.33 9.48 -19.29
C ALA A 320 -13.85 9.54 -19.16
N ASP A 321 -14.52 10.28 -20.03
CA ASP A 321 -15.97 10.26 -20.18
C ASP A 321 -16.43 9.13 -21.11
N ASP A 322 -15.57 8.74 -22.07
CA ASP A 322 -15.83 7.61 -22.95
C ASP A 322 -15.76 6.27 -22.20
N ARG A 323 -16.92 5.62 -22.05
CA ARG A 323 -17.03 4.34 -21.35
C ARG A 323 -16.23 3.22 -22.03
N SER A 324 -16.08 3.27 -23.35
CA SER A 324 -15.31 2.26 -24.09
C SER A 324 -13.81 2.35 -23.78
N ALA A 325 -13.29 3.58 -23.66
CA ALA A 325 -11.92 3.85 -23.22
C ALA A 325 -11.66 3.36 -21.80
N VAL A 326 -12.60 3.58 -20.86
CA VAL A 326 -12.52 3.05 -19.50
C VAL A 326 -12.44 1.52 -19.50
N LEU A 327 -13.30 0.84 -20.25
CA LEU A 327 -13.30 -0.62 -20.34
C LEU A 327 -12.01 -1.16 -20.99
N GLN A 328 -11.49 -0.48 -22.00
CA GLN A 328 -10.21 -0.81 -22.63
C GLN A 328 -9.07 -0.72 -21.59
N ALA A 329 -9.00 0.38 -20.84
CA ALA A 329 -7.99 0.56 -19.81
C ALA A 329 -8.09 -0.51 -18.71
N GLN A 330 -9.28 -0.80 -18.20
CA GLN A 330 -9.50 -1.84 -17.19
C GLN A 330 -8.98 -3.21 -17.64
N ARG A 331 -9.15 -3.55 -18.92
CA ARG A 331 -8.67 -4.81 -19.47
C ARG A 331 -7.15 -4.83 -19.63
N ARG A 332 -6.57 -3.77 -20.22
CA ARG A 332 -5.14 -3.70 -20.53
C ARG A 332 -4.28 -3.51 -19.28
N LEU A 333 -4.75 -2.71 -18.32
CA LEU A 333 -4.05 -2.41 -17.07
C LEU A 333 -4.46 -3.34 -15.93
N ARG A 334 -5.08 -4.49 -16.22
CA ARG A 334 -5.59 -5.44 -15.22
C ARG A 334 -4.56 -5.83 -14.16
N HIS A 335 -3.29 -5.91 -14.51
CA HIS A 335 -2.20 -6.27 -13.62
C HIS A 335 -1.32 -5.09 -13.20
N ALA A 336 -1.61 -3.88 -13.68
CA ALA A 336 -0.82 -2.68 -13.41
C ALA A 336 -1.22 -1.95 -12.12
N ALA A 337 -2.35 -2.34 -11.51
CA ALA A 337 -2.82 -1.73 -10.25
C ALA A 337 -3.61 -2.74 -9.42
N GLY A 338 -3.36 -2.79 -8.12
CA GLY A 338 -4.19 -3.51 -7.15
C GLY A 338 -5.47 -2.73 -6.81
N ASN A 339 -5.38 -1.39 -6.76
CA ASN A 339 -6.54 -0.50 -6.66
C ASN A 339 -6.63 0.36 -7.90
N PHE A 340 -7.74 0.25 -8.62
CA PHE A 340 -7.97 0.93 -9.90
C PHE A 340 -9.13 1.92 -9.77
N TYR A 341 -8.88 3.19 -10.12
CA TYR A 341 -9.82 4.28 -9.97
C TYR A 341 -10.27 4.81 -11.35
N VAL A 342 -11.51 5.24 -11.44
CA VAL A 342 -12.07 5.87 -12.65
C VAL A 342 -12.60 7.24 -12.28
N ASN A 343 -12.16 8.26 -12.98
CA ASN A 343 -12.54 9.67 -12.76
C ASN A 343 -12.28 10.15 -11.33
N ASP A 344 -11.22 9.64 -10.70
CA ASP A 344 -10.72 10.06 -9.40
C ASP A 344 -9.18 9.96 -9.36
N LYS A 345 -8.58 10.53 -8.32
CA LYS A 345 -7.14 10.37 -8.03
C LYS A 345 -6.81 8.91 -7.65
N PRO A 346 -5.58 8.42 -7.85
CA PRO A 346 -5.22 7.03 -7.54
C PRO A 346 -4.96 6.76 -6.06
N THR A 347 -5.29 7.66 -5.17
CA THR A 347 -5.00 7.59 -3.73
C THR A 347 -6.23 7.93 -2.89
N GLY A 348 -6.17 7.61 -1.58
CA GLY A 348 -7.25 7.90 -0.64
C GLY A 348 -8.28 6.79 -0.55
N ALA A 349 -7.84 5.53 -0.59
CA ALA A 349 -8.69 4.38 -0.31
C ALA A 349 -9.36 4.51 1.07
N VAL A 350 -10.64 4.20 1.15
CA VAL A 350 -11.43 4.24 2.38
C VAL A 350 -11.67 2.82 2.87
N VAL A 351 -11.41 2.57 4.15
CA VAL A 351 -11.60 1.25 4.78
C VAL A 351 -13.06 0.80 4.63
N GLY A 352 -13.26 -0.44 4.23
CA GLY A 352 -14.59 -1.00 3.96
C GLY A 352 -15.16 -0.67 2.57
N GLN A 353 -14.52 0.23 1.81
CA GLN A 353 -14.94 0.59 0.45
C GLN A 353 -13.92 0.13 -0.62
N GLN A 354 -12.64 0.41 -0.42
CA GLN A 354 -11.57 -0.04 -1.31
C GLN A 354 -10.51 -0.79 -0.50
N PRO A 355 -10.62 -2.12 -0.35
CA PRO A 355 -9.56 -2.93 0.26
C PRO A 355 -8.22 -2.66 -0.44
N PHE A 356 -7.20 -2.32 0.37
CA PHE A 356 -5.97 -1.74 -0.16
C PHE A 356 -4.88 -2.80 -0.32
N GLY A 357 -4.21 -2.77 -1.46
CA GLY A 357 -3.04 -3.61 -1.72
C GLY A 357 -2.67 -3.63 -3.19
N GLY A 358 -1.40 -3.91 -3.45
CA GLY A 358 -0.81 -3.99 -4.78
C GLY A 358 -0.03 -5.27 -5.03
N SER A 359 0.23 -5.53 -6.29
CA SER A 359 1.01 -6.68 -6.77
C SER A 359 2.36 -6.26 -7.38
N ARG A 360 3.04 -7.16 -8.07
CA ARG A 360 4.40 -6.96 -8.58
C ARG A 360 5.34 -6.53 -7.44
N ALA A 361 6.15 -5.49 -7.65
CA ALA A 361 7.05 -4.99 -6.61
C ALA A 361 6.36 -4.16 -5.51
N SER A 362 5.05 -3.94 -5.60
CA SER A 362 4.29 -3.19 -4.60
C SER A 362 3.76 -4.03 -3.44
N GLY A 363 3.89 -5.35 -3.49
CA GLY A 363 3.53 -6.18 -2.35
C GLY A 363 2.83 -7.48 -2.71
N THR A 364 2.24 -8.09 -1.69
CA THR A 364 1.60 -9.41 -1.78
C THR A 364 0.09 -9.34 -2.04
N ASN A 365 -0.45 -8.14 -2.12
CA ASN A 365 -1.86 -7.86 -2.45
C ASN A 365 -2.88 -8.55 -1.53
N ASP A 366 -2.59 -8.63 -0.24
CA ASP A 366 -3.45 -9.29 0.75
C ASP A 366 -4.62 -8.41 1.23
N LYS A 367 -4.85 -7.28 0.58
CA LYS A 367 -6.03 -6.41 0.75
C LYS A 367 -6.30 -5.99 2.20
N ALA A 368 -5.44 -5.13 2.73
CA ALA A 368 -5.64 -4.50 4.03
C ALA A 368 -7.04 -3.86 4.14
N GLY A 369 -7.69 -4.00 5.30
CA GLY A 369 -9.08 -3.59 5.50
C GLY A 369 -10.11 -4.52 4.86
N SER A 370 -9.79 -5.81 4.76
CA SER A 370 -10.72 -6.87 4.32
C SER A 370 -10.49 -8.20 5.04
N ALA A 371 -11.43 -9.13 4.89
CA ALA A 371 -11.29 -10.49 5.38
C ALA A 371 -10.07 -11.23 4.82
N LEU A 372 -9.64 -10.89 3.59
CA LEU A 372 -8.48 -11.51 2.94
C LEU A 372 -7.19 -11.29 3.75
N ASN A 373 -6.99 -10.09 4.29
CA ASN A 373 -5.84 -9.80 5.13
C ASN A 373 -5.88 -10.59 6.44
N LEU A 374 -7.04 -10.64 7.10
CA LEU A 374 -7.19 -11.33 8.38
C LEU A 374 -6.96 -12.84 8.26
N LEU A 375 -7.38 -13.46 7.16
CA LEU A 375 -7.16 -14.89 6.90
C LEU A 375 -5.67 -15.26 6.86
N ARG A 376 -4.78 -14.31 6.55
CA ARG A 376 -3.33 -14.55 6.59
C ARG A 376 -2.83 -14.85 8.00
N TRP A 377 -3.55 -14.42 9.01
CA TRP A 377 -3.17 -14.53 10.42
C TRP A 377 -3.87 -15.69 11.16
N THR A 378 -4.42 -16.65 10.41
CA THR A 378 -5.03 -17.86 10.96
C THR A 378 -4.41 -19.13 10.39
N SER A 379 -4.40 -20.20 11.20
CA SER A 379 -4.04 -21.57 10.78
C SER A 379 -5.25 -22.48 11.01
N ALA A 380 -6.08 -22.63 9.98
CA ALA A 380 -7.32 -23.38 10.07
C ALA A 380 -7.07 -24.86 10.33
N ARG A 381 -7.80 -25.43 11.32
CA ARG A 381 -7.82 -26.87 11.61
C ARG A 381 -9.20 -27.42 11.33
N SER A 382 -9.30 -28.38 10.42
CA SER A 382 -10.54 -29.10 10.18
C SER A 382 -10.74 -30.19 11.23
N ILE A 383 -11.93 -30.23 11.83
CA ILE A 383 -12.29 -31.21 12.83
C ILE A 383 -13.53 -31.94 12.32
N LYS A 384 -13.43 -33.28 12.26
CA LYS A 384 -14.56 -34.18 12.00
C LYS A 384 -14.85 -34.95 13.27
N GLU A 385 -16.05 -34.81 13.81
CA GLU A 385 -16.52 -35.59 14.95
C GLU A 385 -17.66 -36.49 14.49
N THR A 386 -17.46 -37.81 14.63
CA THR A 386 -18.44 -38.83 14.21
C THR A 386 -19.14 -39.38 15.44
N PHE A 387 -20.46 -39.14 15.57
CA PHE A 387 -21.25 -39.58 16.72
C PHE A 387 -21.66 -41.06 16.61
N VAL A 388 -21.71 -41.59 15.38
CA VAL A 388 -21.97 -43.01 15.11
C VAL A 388 -20.81 -43.55 14.26
N PRO A 389 -19.66 -43.87 14.89
CA PRO A 389 -18.50 -44.36 14.15
C PRO A 389 -18.77 -45.77 13.61
N PRO A 390 -18.23 -46.12 12.44
CA PRO A 390 -18.27 -47.49 11.96
C PRO A 390 -17.49 -48.41 12.90
N THR A 391 -18.03 -49.60 13.17
CA THR A 391 -17.42 -50.63 14.04
C THR A 391 -16.85 -51.79 13.24
N ASP A 392 -17.10 -51.84 11.94
CA ASP A 392 -16.58 -52.80 11.00
C ASP A 392 -15.63 -52.10 10.01
N HIS A 393 -14.64 -52.85 9.51
CA HIS A 393 -13.70 -52.38 8.49
C HIS A 393 -14.21 -52.59 7.07
N GLU A 394 -15.20 -53.44 6.88
CA GLU A 394 -15.83 -53.72 5.59
C GLU A 394 -16.69 -52.52 5.15
N TYR A 395 -16.63 -52.20 3.88
CA TYR A 395 -17.51 -51.18 3.30
C TYR A 395 -18.80 -51.83 2.80
N PRO A 396 -19.95 -51.11 2.74
CA PRO A 396 -21.21 -51.64 2.31
C PRO A 396 -21.21 -52.37 0.96
N HIS A 397 -20.31 -51.98 0.04
CA HIS A 397 -20.17 -52.60 -1.27
C HIS A 397 -19.42 -53.93 -1.22
N MET A 398 -18.80 -54.29 -0.07
CA MET A 398 -18.10 -55.56 0.12
C MET A 398 -19.01 -56.64 0.69
N GLU A 399 -20.18 -56.27 1.21
CA GLU A 399 -21.19 -57.15 1.76
C GLU A 399 -22.17 -57.75 0.70
N ALA A 400 -21.96 -57.49 -0.60
CA ALA A 400 -22.87 -57.85 -1.69
C ALA A 400 -22.56 -59.23 -2.26
#